data_1fa8932e0cbdc774248e7a7aee6f4a17
#
_entry.id   1fa8932e0cbdc774248e7a7aee6f4a17
#
_cell.length_a   1.000
_cell.length_b   1.000
_cell.length_c   1.000
_cell.angle_alpha   90.00
_cell.angle_beta   90.00
_cell.angle_gamma   90.00
#
_symmetry.space_group_name_H-M   'P 1'
#
loop_
_entity.id
_entity.type
_entity.pdbx_description
1 polymer ?
#
loop_
_entity_poly.entity_id
_entity_poly.type
_entity_poly.pdbx_seq_one_letter_code
_entity_poly.pdbx_strand_id
1 'polypeptide(L)'
;MNKAELIDAIASHAELSKVDAKKALDAFIDATTGALKKGDRVALVGFGSFSISARAARKGRNPQTGKEIKIAAKKVVKFKAGTELSGKVK
;
A
#
# COMPACT_ATOMS: atom_id res chain seq x y z
N MET A 1 -10.91 12.06 -2.12
CA MET A 1 -11.45 11.48 -0.88
C MET A 1 -10.34 11.33 0.15
N ASN A 2 -10.54 11.86 1.33
CA ASN A 2 -9.58 11.72 2.40
C ASN A 2 -10.01 10.59 3.36
N LYS A 3 -9.22 10.37 4.43
CA LYS A 3 -9.51 9.29 5.39
C LYS A 3 -10.86 9.47 6.06
N ALA A 4 -11.21 10.69 6.45
CA ALA A 4 -12.48 10.97 7.13
C ALA A 4 -13.68 10.66 6.21
N GLU A 5 -13.60 11.07 4.96
CA GLU A 5 -14.63 10.77 3.98
C GLU A 5 -14.74 9.28 3.68
N LEU A 6 -13.60 8.59 3.66
CA LEU A 6 -13.59 7.15 3.47
C LEU A 6 -14.25 6.42 4.64
N ILE A 7 -13.99 6.87 5.88
CA ILE A 7 -14.64 6.32 7.08
C ILE A 7 -16.15 6.50 6.99
N ASP A 8 -16.62 7.67 6.57
CA ASP A 8 -18.05 7.93 6.39
C ASP A 8 -18.67 6.99 5.35
N ALA A 9 -17.97 6.78 4.25
CA ALA A 9 -18.43 5.86 3.21
C ALA A 9 -18.48 4.41 3.71
N ILE A 10 -17.48 3.97 4.45
CA ILE A 10 -17.44 2.62 5.02
C ILE A 10 -18.59 2.45 6.01
N ALA A 11 -18.82 3.43 6.87
CA ALA A 11 -19.91 3.38 7.85
C ALA A 11 -21.26 3.22 7.14
N SER A 12 -21.47 3.97 6.07
CA SER A 12 -22.70 3.91 5.29
C SER A 12 -22.85 2.56 4.58
N HIS A 13 -21.83 2.10 3.90
CA HIS A 13 -21.89 0.84 3.12
C HIS A 13 -22.03 -0.39 4.00
N ALA A 14 -21.36 -0.39 5.15
CA ALA A 14 -21.35 -1.54 6.04
C ALA A 14 -22.38 -1.46 7.16
N GLU A 15 -23.16 -0.37 7.20
CA GLU A 15 -24.15 -0.13 8.24
C GLU A 15 -23.51 -0.16 9.63
N LEU A 16 -22.33 0.48 9.74
CA LEU A 16 -21.60 0.60 10.99
C LEU A 16 -21.66 2.04 11.49
N SER A 17 -21.42 2.21 12.80
CA SER A 17 -21.18 3.56 13.33
C SER A 17 -19.85 4.08 12.77
N LYS A 18 -19.67 5.41 12.79
CA LYS A 18 -18.40 6.00 12.35
C LYS A 18 -17.23 5.55 13.23
N VAL A 19 -17.46 5.34 14.51
CA VAL A 19 -16.43 4.82 15.43
C VAL A 19 -15.99 3.43 15.02
N ASP A 20 -16.95 2.54 14.74
CA ASP A 20 -16.63 1.18 14.32
C ASP A 20 -15.98 1.14 12.95
N ALA A 21 -16.43 1.99 12.03
CA ALA A 21 -15.84 2.09 10.70
C ALA A 21 -14.39 2.56 10.78
N LYS A 22 -14.09 3.53 11.66
CA LYS A 22 -12.73 4.00 11.90
C LYS A 22 -11.86 2.88 12.45
N LYS A 23 -12.36 2.14 13.43
CA LYS A 23 -11.63 1.00 14.01
C LYS A 23 -11.34 -0.05 12.98
N ALA A 24 -12.30 -0.35 12.12
CA ALA A 24 -12.12 -1.34 11.06
C ALA A 24 -11.05 -0.88 10.06
N LEU A 25 -11.09 0.37 9.64
CA LEU A 25 -10.12 0.90 8.70
C LEU A 25 -8.72 0.95 9.31
N ASP A 26 -8.60 1.41 10.56
CA ASP A 26 -7.31 1.46 11.26
C ASP A 26 -6.74 0.05 11.43
N ALA A 27 -7.58 -0.92 11.78
CA ALA A 27 -7.16 -2.31 11.90
C ALA A 27 -6.69 -2.88 10.54
N PHE A 28 -7.38 -2.53 9.47
CA PHE A 28 -6.96 -2.93 8.11
C PHE A 28 -5.59 -2.37 7.77
N ILE A 29 -5.38 -1.09 8.05
CA ILE A 29 -4.10 -0.43 7.79
C ILE A 29 -2.98 -1.09 8.59
N ASP A 30 -3.21 -1.32 9.89
CA ASP A 30 -2.21 -1.91 10.78
C ASP A 30 -1.88 -3.35 10.36
N ALA A 31 -2.89 -4.15 10.05
CA ALA A 31 -2.70 -5.53 9.63
C ALA A 31 -1.94 -5.60 8.30
N THR A 32 -2.31 -4.75 7.35
CA THR A 32 -1.66 -4.68 6.05
C THR A 32 -0.20 -4.23 6.20
N THR A 33 0.04 -3.20 7.00
CA THR A 33 1.38 -2.69 7.27
C THR A 33 2.25 -3.77 7.91
N GLY A 34 1.71 -4.49 8.89
CA GLY A 34 2.43 -5.57 9.57
C GLY A 34 2.81 -6.71 8.63
N ALA A 35 1.89 -7.11 7.75
CA ALA A 35 2.14 -8.14 6.75
C ALA A 35 3.23 -7.71 5.78
N LEU A 36 3.16 -6.47 5.29
CA LEU A 36 4.13 -5.94 4.34
C LEU A 36 5.53 -5.80 4.96
N LYS A 37 5.60 -5.46 6.24
CA LYS A 37 6.89 -5.41 6.95
C LYS A 37 7.58 -6.76 6.99
N LYS A 38 6.81 -7.84 7.06
CA LYS A 38 7.33 -9.21 7.03
C LYS A 38 7.66 -9.69 5.61
N GLY A 39 7.33 -8.89 4.61
CA GLY A 39 7.52 -9.28 3.21
C GLY A 39 6.36 -10.08 2.63
N ASP A 40 5.26 -10.20 3.37
CA ASP A 40 4.08 -10.90 2.88
C ASP A 40 3.32 -10.03 1.89
N ARG A 41 2.64 -10.71 0.97
CA ARG A 41 1.75 -10.07 0.02
C ARG A 41 0.33 -10.08 0.58
N VAL A 42 -0.37 -8.96 0.45
CA VAL A 42 -1.78 -8.87 0.83
C VAL A 42 -2.62 -8.84 -0.45
N ALA A 43 -3.31 -9.93 -0.72
CA ALA A 43 -4.14 -10.04 -1.92
C ALA A 43 -5.61 -9.96 -1.55
N LEU A 44 -6.33 -9.06 -2.22
CA LEU A 44 -7.77 -8.87 -2.03
C LEU A 44 -8.46 -9.25 -3.34
N VAL A 45 -9.11 -10.40 -3.34
CA VAL A 45 -9.81 -10.90 -4.52
C VAL A 45 -10.86 -9.88 -4.99
N GLY A 46 -10.82 -9.56 -6.27
CA GLY A 46 -11.75 -8.59 -6.85
C GLY A 46 -11.36 -7.13 -6.66
N PHE A 47 -10.28 -6.86 -5.93
CA PHE A 47 -9.82 -5.50 -5.69
C PHE A 47 -8.40 -5.27 -6.20
N GLY A 48 -7.44 -5.98 -5.65
CA GLY A 48 -6.04 -5.82 -6.02
C GLY A 48 -5.12 -6.43 -4.98
N SER A 49 -3.85 -6.15 -5.09
CA SER A 49 -2.87 -6.69 -4.15
C SER A 49 -1.82 -5.66 -3.77
N PHE A 50 -1.42 -5.71 -2.51
CA PHE A 50 -0.28 -4.95 -2.01
C PHE A 50 0.91 -5.89 -1.90
N SER A 51 2.07 -5.44 -2.33
CA SER A 51 3.29 -6.24 -2.26
C SER A 51 4.48 -5.33 -1.98
N ILE A 52 5.57 -5.97 -1.56
CA ILE A 52 6.81 -5.27 -1.34
C ILE A 52 7.75 -5.59 -2.49
N SER A 53 8.30 -4.56 -3.10
CA SER A 53 9.37 -4.69 -4.07
C SER A 53 10.64 -4.19 -3.39
N ALA A 54 11.62 -5.06 -3.24
CA ALA A 54 12.90 -4.67 -2.69
C ALA A 54 13.81 -4.21 -3.82
N ARG A 55 14.37 -3.02 -3.67
CA ARG A 55 15.43 -2.57 -4.56
C ARG A 55 16.75 -2.97 -3.94
N ALA A 56 17.52 -3.78 -4.65
CA ALA A 56 18.83 -4.19 -4.19
C ALA A 56 19.77 -2.98 -4.07
N ALA A 57 20.71 -3.04 -3.13
CA ALA A 57 21.75 -2.03 -3.05
C ALA A 57 22.56 -2.08 -4.35
N ARG A 58 22.91 -0.92 -4.85
CA ARG A 58 23.70 -0.79 -6.08
C ARG A 58 24.65 0.39 -5.97
N LYS A 59 25.70 0.34 -6.78
CA LYS A 59 26.63 1.43 -6.89
C LYS A 59 26.19 2.33 -8.04
N GLY A 60 26.09 3.63 -7.76
CA GLY A 60 25.89 4.64 -8.78
C GLY A 60 27.11 5.52 -8.89
N ARG A 61 27.13 6.39 -9.85
CA ARG A 61 28.21 7.34 -10.04
C ARG A 61 27.65 8.76 -9.98
N ASN A 62 28.28 9.59 -9.14
CA ASN A 62 27.89 10.99 -9.08
C ASN A 62 28.31 11.70 -10.37
N PRO A 63 27.37 12.26 -11.15
CA PRO A 63 27.70 12.88 -12.42
C PRO A 63 28.59 14.12 -12.32
N GLN A 64 28.60 14.78 -11.15
CA GLN A 64 29.42 15.99 -10.95
C GLN A 64 30.83 15.67 -10.52
N THR A 65 31.03 14.68 -9.68
CA THR A 65 32.34 14.35 -9.12
C THR A 65 32.96 13.07 -9.68
N GLY A 66 32.14 12.26 -10.35
CA GLY A 66 32.58 10.96 -10.84
C GLY A 66 32.78 9.90 -9.78
N LYS A 67 32.49 10.21 -8.52
CA LYS A 67 32.64 9.27 -7.42
C LYS A 67 31.50 8.27 -7.41
N GLU A 68 31.82 7.03 -7.07
CA GLU A 68 30.79 6.01 -6.88
C GLU A 68 29.99 6.29 -5.63
N ILE A 69 28.66 6.18 -5.76
CA ILE A 69 27.74 6.31 -4.64
C ILE A 69 27.07 4.98 -4.43
N LYS A 70 27.12 4.51 -3.18
CA LYS A 70 26.42 3.29 -2.80
C LYS A 70 24.96 3.65 -2.49
N ILE A 71 24.02 3.12 -3.28
CA ILE A 71 22.61 3.31 -3.07
C ILE A 71 22.11 2.16 -2.19
N ALA A 72 21.58 2.50 -1.01
CA ALA A 72 21.08 1.51 -0.08
C ALA A 72 19.86 0.78 -0.63
N ALA A 73 19.71 -0.49 -0.24
CA ALA A 73 18.52 -1.25 -0.56
C ALA A 73 17.28 -0.59 0.08
N LYS A 74 16.18 -0.55 -0.67
CA LYS A 74 14.92 -0.02 -0.18
C LYS A 74 13.79 -1.01 -0.42
N LYS A 75 12.85 -1.07 0.53
CA LYS A 75 11.59 -1.76 0.34
C LYS A 75 10.54 -0.74 -0.07
N VAL A 76 9.85 -1.02 -1.15
CA VAL A 76 8.82 -0.13 -1.69
C VAL A 76 7.50 -0.87 -1.73
N VAL A 77 6.46 -0.25 -1.20
CA VAL A 77 5.11 -0.80 -1.26
C VAL A 77 4.55 -0.53 -2.65
N LYS A 78 4.04 -1.58 -3.30
CA LYS A 78 3.37 -1.48 -4.59
C LYS A 78 1.95 -2.01 -4.48
N PHE A 79 1.03 -1.32 -5.14
CA PHE A 79 -0.33 -1.77 -5.28
C PHE A 79 -0.61 -2.09 -6.74
N LYS A 80 -1.13 -3.29 -7.00
CA LYS A 80 -1.56 -3.70 -8.33
C LYS A 80 -3.07 -3.89 -8.30
N ALA A 81 -3.78 -3.10 -9.11
CA ALA A 81 -5.22 -3.22 -9.22
C ALA A 81 -5.59 -4.56 -9.86
N GLY A 82 -6.61 -5.20 -9.32
CA GLY A 82 -7.16 -6.40 -9.91
C GLY A 82 -7.97 -6.08 -11.16
N THR A 83 -8.18 -7.09 -11.99
CA THR A 83 -8.93 -6.94 -13.24
C THR A 83 -10.33 -6.39 -12.99
N GLU A 84 -10.99 -6.85 -11.93
CA GLU A 84 -12.35 -6.39 -11.60
C GLU A 84 -12.38 -4.92 -11.22
N LEU A 85 -11.42 -4.48 -10.41
CA LEU A 85 -11.33 -3.06 -10.04
C LEU A 85 -11.05 -2.19 -11.26
N SER A 86 -10.09 -2.58 -12.07
CA SER A 86 -9.74 -1.86 -13.30
C SER A 86 -10.93 -1.76 -14.25
N GLY A 87 -11.73 -2.81 -14.34
CA GLY A 87 -12.93 -2.82 -15.16
C GLY A 87 -14.02 -1.88 -14.64
N LYS A 88 -14.13 -1.74 -13.32
CA LYS A 88 -15.16 -0.90 -12.71
C LYS A 88 -14.88 0.61 -12.80
N VAL A 89 -13.63 0.99 -12.96
CA VAL A 89 -13.24 2.41 -12.99
C VAL A 89 -13.01 2.95 -14.40
N LYS A 90 -13.30 2.17 -15.39
CA LYS A 90 -13.23 2.64 -16.78
C LYS A 90 -14.23 3.75 -17.06
#